data_6671964bdf9627ad9462cb938de098d2
#
_entry.id   6671964bdf9627ad9462cb938de098d2
#
_cell.length_a   1.000
_cell.length_b   1.000
_cell.length_c   1.000
_cell.angle_alpha   90.00
_cell.angle_beta   90.00
_cell.angle_gamma   90.00
#
_symmetry.space_group_name_H-M   'P 1'
#
loop_
_entity.id
_entity.type
_entity.pdbx_description
1 polymer ?
#
loop_
_entity_poly.entity_id
_entity_poly.type
_entity_poly.pdbx_seq_one_letter_code
_entity_poly.pdbx_strand_id
1 'polypeptide(L)'
;TFADMLRDKSVSEGDIKSWQSGLPDFATENADVRAKLVEWQTAWMKDYGVDYFRVDTVKHVDSTTWAALKNSTTKVNSSFKMIGEYFGAGYASNGSSLGTGQMDADLDFDFNDQATSFVSGNISSVEKFLSARNSALNNTYMTGQFLSSHDEDGFKAALMKGKGYTKDEATSAALVAATLQLTAKGIPVIYYGEEVGLSGLNNYPYQTNRYDMDFSLATEDNVTYQHYKNLLSIRNAYTDVFTRGSRNVVASSDEECYDVIARSYGDTTLYVGMNIKDTAKEVKVPVSLAAGTEVKDLYSGATYTVGSDKTVAVTIPAAKDGGTVILTKVKKTVDPTPADPGKTDPTPAKPGKTDPTPATKVDWSKEVETIKNASAKDTIVVKMDETGVVSKDAIAAIKGTQKKLVLDMGDGIKWVINGSDVSKVPAKDVNMSVTVDSKKIPEDVIKAAKIEKDAKKVVQISLAHEGEFGFKPVLSIDLGKTYAGKYANLYYYNTKTKALEGQMSVKIADDGSALLKFTHASDYVISITDQAAIDNKKAAPKSGDDNEAATYVCLLGLAMVAITAATYRKKRACK
;
A
#
# COMPACT_ATOMS: atom_id res chain seq x y z
N THR A 1 3.33 -29.87 32.94
CA THR A 1 4.58 -29.62 32.19
C THR A 1 4.30 -29.53 30.70
N PHE A 2 5.28 -29.13 29.89
CA PHE A 2 5.18 -29.13 28.42
C PHE A 2 4.80 -30.54 27.88
N ALA A 3 5.39 -31.59 28.45
CA ALA A 3 5.10 -32.97 28.06
C ALA A 3 3.62 -33.37 28.30
N ASP A 4 2.98 -32.81 29.33
CA ASP A 4 1.57 -33.10 29.63
C ASP A 4 0.60 -32.45 28.64
N MET A 5 1.09 -31.55 27.80
CA MET A 5 0.31 -30.87 26.73
C MET A 5 0.31 -31.68 25.43
N LEU A 6 1.25 -32.60 25.28
CA LEU A 6 1.39 -33.40 24.06
C LEU A 6 0.37 -34.54 24.02
N ARG A 7 -0.11 -34.83 22.83
CA ARG A 7 -0.95 -35.99 22.55
C ARG A 7 -0.12 -37.27 22.67
N ASP A 8 -0.74 -38.33 23.20
CA ASP A 8 -0.15 -39.65 23.16
C ASP A 8 0.10 -40.09 21.71
N LYS A 9 1.31 -40.56 21.40
CA LYS A 9 1.74 -40.97 20.07
C LYS A 9 0.88 -42.11 19.49
N SER A 10 0.22 -42.90 20.33
CA SER A 10 -0.67 -43.98 19.89
C SER A 10 -2.01 -43.49 19.35
N VAL A 11 -2.37 -42.22 19.60
CA VAL A 11 -3.62 -41.63 19.10
C VAL A 11 -3.40 -41.26 17.63
N SER A 12 -4.26 -41.78 16.75
CA SER A 12 -4.25 -41.51 15.30
C SER A 12 -5.69 -41.38 14.81
N GLU A 13 -6.26 -40.17 15.00
CA GLU A 13 -7.65 -39.85 14.65
C GLU A 13 -7.70 -38.72 13.61
N GLY A 14 -7.26 -39.03 12.37
CA GLY A 14 -7.21 -38.08 11.25
C GLY A 14 -6.12 -37.00 11.39
N ASP A 15 -6.23 -35.95 10.58
CA ASP A 15 -5.20 -34.90 10.46
C ASP A 15 -5.09 -33.98 11.70
N ILE A 16 -6.14 -33.93 12.52
CA ILE A 16 -6.21 -33.00 13.68
C ILE A 16 -5.69 -33.65 14.95
N LYS A 17 -5.81 -34.96 15.09
CA LYS A 17 -5.50 -35.68 16.32
C LYS A 17 -4.53 -36.81 16.07
N SER A 18 -3.37 -36.49 15.52
CA SER A 18 -2.28 -37.44 15.31
C SER A 18 -0.95 -36.73 15.15
N TRP A 19 0.11 -37.45 15.50
CA TRP A 19 1.46 -37.00 15.19
C TRP A 19 1.66 -37.07 13.66
N GLN A 20 1.92 -35.90 13.07
CA GLN A 20 2.15 -35.80 11.62
C GLN A 20 3.63 -35.96 11.31
N SER A 21 3.97 -36.89 10.40
CA SER A 21 5.37 -37.15 9.99
C SER A 21 6.34 -37.38 11.17
N GLY A 22 5.83 -37.91 12.28
CA GLY A 22 6.62 -38.17 13.50
C GLY A 22 6.83 -36.96 14.42
N LEU A 23 6.27 -35.80 14.08
CA LEU A 23 6.31 -34.60 14.90
C LEU A 23 5.26 -34.68 16.03
N PRO A 24 5.63 -34.35 17.28
CA PRO A 24 4.69 -34.32 18.39
C PRO A 24 3.55 -33.33 18.16
N ASP A 25 2.34 -33.76 18.53
CA ASP A 25 1.12 -32.97 18.43
C ASP A 25 0.63 -32.51 19.80
N PHE A 26 0.12 -31.28 19.87
CA PHE A 26 -0.53 -30.77 21.06
C PHE A 26 -2.00 -31.23 21.11
N ALA A 27 -2.44 -31.66 22.30
CA ALA A 27 -3.84 -32.06 22.52
C ALA A 27 -4.75 -30.80 22.61
N THR A 28 -4.94 -30.10 21.49
CA THR A 28 -5.63 -28.81 21.43
C THR A 28 -7.12 -28.86 21.77
N GLU A 29 -7.76 -30.05 21.72
CA GLU A 29 -9.09 -30.27 22.23
C GLU A 29 -9.19 -30.12 23.77
N ASN A 30 -8.07 -30.26 24.51
CA ASN A 30 -8.01 -29.96 25.92
C ASN A 30 -8.04 -28.42 26.11
N ALA A 31 -9.00 -27.96 26.91
CA ALA A 31 -9.22 -26.53 27.14
C ALA A 31 -8.00 -25.82 27.75
N ASP A 32 -7.30 -26.50 28.69
CA ASP A 32 -6.13 -25.94 29.38
C ASP A 32 -4.93 -25.83 28.42
N VAL A 33 -4.73 -26.86 27.58
CA VAL A 33 -3.69 -26.84 26.52
C VAL A 33 -3.96 -25.70 25.55
N ARG A 34 -5.18 -25.63 25.05
CA ARG A 34 -5.60 -24.55 24.14
C ARG A 34 -5.42 -23.17 24.75
N ALA A 35 -5.86 -22.97 25.99
CA ALA A 35 -5.71 -21.69 26.68
C ALA A 35 -4.24 -21.27 26.80
N LYS A 36 -3.36 -22.23 27.11
CA LYS A 36 -1.92 -21.97 27.25
C LYS A 36 -1.26 -21.60 25.92
N LEU A 37 -1.59 -22.30 24.84
CA LEU A 37 -1.09 -21.98 23.51
C LEU A 37 -1.57 -20.59 23.04
N VAL A 38 -2.84 -20.27 23.26
CA VAL A 38 -3.41 -18.97 22.92
C VAL A 38 -2.75 -17.85 23.75
N GLU A 39 -2.48 -18.08 25.04
CA GLU A 39 -1.75 -17.14 25.91
C GLU A 39 -0.37 -16.82 25.32
N TRP A 40 0.42 -17.85 24.96
CA TRP A 40 1.77 -17.67 24.41
C TRP A 40 1.76 -16.90 23.08
N GLN A 41 0.87 -17.27 22.17
CA GLN A 41 0.78 -16.58 20.89
C GLN A 41 0.31 -15.13 21.03
N THR A 42 -0.64 -14.89 21.97
CA THR A 42 -1.13 -13.53 22.22
C THR A 42 -0.07 -12.66 22.91
N ALA A 43 0.86 -13.26 23.67
CA ALA A 43 1.97 -12.52 24.29
C ALA A 43 2.88 -11.84 23.26
N TRP A 44 3.16 -12.49 22.12
CA TRP A 44 3.93 -11.87 21.03
C TRP A 44 3.36 -10.53 20.57
N MET A 45 2.04 -10.42 20.51
CA MET A 45 1.39 -9.16 20.14
C MET A 45 1.54 -8.10 21.23
N LYS A 46 1.39 -8.48 22.50
CA LYS A 46 1.47 -7.56 23.64
C LYS A 46 2.88 -7.05 23.87
N ASP A 47 3.85 -7.96 23.76
CA ASP A 47 5.24 -7.69 24.13
C ASP A 47 6.06 -7.09 23.00
N TYR A 48 5.71 -7.39 21.73
CA TYR A 48 6.48 -6.98 20.54
C TYR A 48 5.69 -6.22 19.50
N GLY A 49 4.39 -5.98 19.70
CA GLY A 49 3.57 -5.18 18.78
C GLY A 49 3.32 -5.85 17.43
N VAL A 50 3.21 -7.19 17.39
CA VAL A 50 2.95 -7.93 16.16
C VAL A 50 1.52 -7.67 15.67
N ASP A 51 1.37 -7.26 14.43
CA ASP A 51 0.09 -6.91 13.80
C ASP A 51 -0.52 -8.02 12.94
N TYR A 52 0.30 -8.99 12.51
CA TYR A 52 -0.10 -10.02 11.55
C TYR A 52 0.62 -11.35 11.82
N PHE A 53 -0.09 -12.48 11.77
CA PHE A 53 0.51 -13.81 11.78
C PHE A 53 0.38 -14.51 10.44
N ARG A 54 1.47 -15.09 9.95
CA ARG A 54 1.41 -16.27 9.08
C ARG A 54 1.25 -17.48 9.99
N VAL A 55 0.18 -18.23 9.79
CA VAL A 55 -0.18 -19.38 10.61
C VAL A 55 0.12 -20.66 9.84
N ASP A 56 1.02 -21.45 10.40
CA ASP A 56 1.42 -22.74 9.87
C ASP A 56 0.39 -23.83 10.16
N THR A 57 0.34 -24.84 9.32
CA THR A 57 -0.41 -26.11 9.55
C THR A 57 -1.89 -25.95 9.91
N VAL A 58 -2.60 -24.97 9.33
CA VAL A 58 -3.99 -24.65 9.69
C VAL A 58 -4.92 -25.87 9.69
N LYS A 59 -4.78 -26.79 8.74
CA LYS A 59 -5.62 -28.00 8.62
C LYS A 59 -5.40 -29.02 9.75
N HIS A 60 -4.26 -28.92 10.46
CA HIS A 60 -3.87 -29.89 11.51
C HIS A 60 -4.28 -29.43 12.91
N VAL A 61 -4.98 -28.33 13.05
CA VAL A 61 -5.48 -27.80 14.34
C VAL A 61 -6.97 -27.53 14.23
N ASP A 62 -7.70 -27.85 15.31
CA ASP A 62 -9.15 -27.72 15.32
C ASP A 62 -9.63 -26.25 15.26
N SER A 63 -10.81 -26.04 14.67
CA SER A 63 -11.40 -24.71 14.46
C SER A 63 -11.71 -23.98 15.78
N THR A 64 -11.93 -24.70 16.88
CA THR A 64 -12.17 -24.11 18.20
C THR A 64 -10.92 -23.43 18.73
N THR A 65 -9.76 -24.03 18.50
CA THR A 65 -8.45 -23.46 18.85
C THR A 65 -8.18 -22.21 18.02
N TRP A 66 -8.42 -22.25 16.69
CA TRP A 66 -8.28 -21.05 15.84
C TRP A 66 -9.25 -19.94 16.24
N ALA A 67 -10.49 -20.26 16.58
CA ALA A 67 -11.46 -19.29 17.06
C ALA A 67 -11.01 -18.66 18.39
N ALA A 68 -10.47 -19.45 19.33
CA ALA A 68 -9.94 -18.96 20.59
C ALA A 68 -8.74 -18.02 20.38
N LEU A 69 -7.81 -18.36 19.49
CA LEU A 69 -6.68 -17.51 19.11
C LEU A 69 -7.17 -16.20 18.48
N LYS A 70 -8.06 -16.28 17.49
CA LYS A 70 -8.63 -15.10 16.82
C LYS A 70 -9.32 -14.17 17.81
N ASN A 71 -10.12 -14.72 18.72
CA ASN A 71 -10.80 -13.95 19.77
C ASN A 71 -9.83 -13.30 20.75
N SER A 72 -8.73 -13.97 21.10
CA SER A 72 -7.71 -13.40 22.00
C SER A 72 -6.91 -12.29 21.32
N THR A 73 -6.44 -12.52 20.11
CA THR A 73 -5.63 -11.55 19.34
C THR A 73 -6.42 -10.29 19.00
N THR A 74 -7.69 -10.43 18.57
CA THR A 74 -8.56 -9.29 18.26
C THR A 74 -8.98 -8.48 19.49
N LYS A 75 -8.92 -9.03 20.69
CA LYS A 75 -9.09 -8.25 21.94
C LYS A 75 -7.89 -7.33 22.21
N VAL A 76 -6.69 -7.73 21.80
CA VAL A 76 -5.46 -6.92 21.93
C VAL A 76 -5.41 -5.87 20.82
N ASN A 77 -5.64 -6.29 19.58
CA ASN A 77 -5.67 -5.41 18.41
C ASN A 77 -6.83 -5.82 17.49
N SER A 78 -7.88 -5.00 17.42
CA SER A 78 -9.08 -5.28 16.61
C SER A 78 -8.80 -5.37 15.11
N SER A 79 -7.67 -4.82 14.65
CA SER A 79 -7.22 -4.85 13.25
C SER A 79 -6.31 -6.06 12.94
N PHE A 80 -6.01 -6.88 13.94
CA PHE A 80 -5.13 -8.05 13.78
C PHE A 80 -5.64 -9.03 12.73
N LYS A 81 -4.72 -9.50 11.87
CA LYS A 81 -5.02 -10.42 10.78
C LYS A 81 -4.16 -11.67 10.84
N MET A 82 -4.67 -12.74 10.26
CA MET A 82 -3.96 -14.01 10.09
C MET A 82 -4.07 -14.47 8.65
N ILE A 83 -2.93 -14.85 8.05
CA ILE A 83 -2.89 -15.62 6.80
C ILE A 83 -2.50 -17.05 7.13
N GLY A 84 -3.34 -17.98 6.75
CA GLY A 84 -3.15 -19.40 7.04
C GLY A 84 -2.39 -20.12 5.94
N GLU A 85 -1.55 -21.05 6.34
CA GLU A 85 -1.13 -22.12 5.46
C GLU A 85 -2.04 -23.33 5.70
N TYR A 86 -3.09 -23.41 4.89
CA TYR A 86 -3.87 -24.64 4.74
C TYR A 86 -3.27 -25.39 3.54
N PHE A 87 -2.32 -26.29 3.80
CA PHE A 87 -1.53 -26.95 2.75
C PHE A 87 -2.41 -27.58 1.66
N GLY A 88 -2.18 -27.15 0.42
CA GLY A 88 -2.95 -27.55 -0.74
C GLY A 88 -4.29 -26.82 -0.91
N ALA A 89 -4.56 -25.76 -0.15
CA ALA A 89 -5.74 -24.94 -0.38
C ALA A 89 -5.67 -24.21 -1.70
N GLY A 90 -6.77 -24.24 -2.44
CA GLY A 90 -6.91 -23.55 -3.71
C GLY A 90 -8.34 -23.70 -4.22
N TYR A 91 -8.72 -22.89 -5.20
CA TYR A 91 -10.08 -22.91 -5.73
C TYR A 91 -10.49 -24.27 -6.32
N ALA A 92 -9.60 -24.91 -7.08
CA ALA A 92 -9.88 -26.20 -7.72
C ALA A 92 -9.53 -27.39 -6.80
N SER A 93 -8.43 -27.28 -6.04
CA SER A 93 -7.91 -28.39 -5.23
C SER A 93 -8.68 -28.55 -3.91
N ASN A 94 -8.98 -27.46 -3.23
CA ASN A 94 -9.69 -27.42 -1.96
C ASN A 94 -10.43 -26.07 -1.77
N GLY A 95 -11.25 -25.69 -2.75
CA GLY A 95 -11.88 -24.37 -2.80
C GLY A 95 -12.70 -23.99 -1.54
N SER A 96 -13.25 -24.99 -0.85
CA SER A 96 -13.98 -24.80 0.41
C SER A 96 -13.06 -24.54 1.60
N SER A 97 -11.75 -24.80 1.50
CA SER A 97 -10.81 -24.54 2.60
C SER A 97 -10.25 -23.12 2.60
N LEU A 98 -10.33 -22.39 1.50
CA LEU A 98 -9.96 -20.98 1.47
C LEU A 98 -10.85 -20.18 2.43
N GLY A 99 -10.24 -19.52 3.42
CA GLY A 99 -10.95 -18.76 4.46
C GLY A 99 -11.51 -19.60 5.59
N THR A 100 -11.10 -20.86 5.74
CA THR A 100 -11.46 -21.71 6.88
C THR A 100 -10.55 -21.45 8.10
N GLY A 101 -10.84 -22.11 9.23
CA GLY A 101 -9.99 -22.07 10.42
C GLY A 101 -9.88 -20.70 11.06
N GLN A 102 -10.84 -19.79 10.85
CA GLN A 102 -10.83 -18.42 11.38
C GLN A 102 -9.71 -17.53 10.81
N MET A 103 -9.08 -17.94 9.73
CA MET A 103 -8.09 -17.13 9.02
C MET A 103 -8.78 -15.97 8.29
N ASP A 104 -8.09 -14.84 8.17
CA ASP A 104 -8.53 -13.71 7.34
C ASP A 104 -8.19 -13.94 5.87
N ALA A 105 -7.13 -14.69 5.62
CA ALA A 105 -6.67 -15.12 4.31
C ALA A 105 -6.00 -16.50 4.43
N ASP A 106 -5.98 -17.28 3.35
CA ASP A 106 -5.16 -18.48 3.21
C ASP A 106 -4.29 -18.41 1.96
N LEU A 107 -3.15 -19.10 1.99
CA LEU A 107 -2.29 -19.26 0.81
C LEU A 107 -3.03 -20.03 -0.27
N ASP A 108 -2.94 -19.56 -1.51
CA ASP A 108 -3.59 -20.14 -2.69
C ASP A 108 -2.57 -20.97 -3.48
N PHE A 109 -2.55 -22.27 -3.23
CA PHE A 109 -1.61 -23.21 -3.87
C PHE A 109 -1.94 -23.46 -5.34
N ASP A 110 -3.21 -23.32 -5.75
CA ASP A 110 -3.57 -23.45 -7.18
C ASP A 110 -2.95 -22.33 -8.02
N PHE A 111 -2.64 -21.16 -7.44
CA PHE A 111 -2.13 -20.03 -8.20
C PHE A 111 -0.75 -20.29 -8.82
N ASN A 112 0.13 -20.99 -8.11
CA ASN A 112 1.45 -21.39 -8.64
C ASN A 112 1.31 -22.24 -9.90
N ASP A 113 0.41 -23.26 -9.86
CA ASP A 113 0.13 -24.12 -11.00
C ASP A 113 -0.47 -23.35 -12.18
N GLN A 114 -1.37 -22.40 -11.89
CA GLN A 114 -1.95 -21.53 -12.92
C GLN A 114 -0.90 -20.60 -13.53
N ALA A 115 0.01 -20.05 -12.75
CA ALA A 115 1.11 -19.22 -13.25
C ALA A 115 2.05 -20.03 -14.15
N THR A 116 2.39 -21.27 -13.74
CA THR A 116 3.18 -22.21 -14.56
C THR A 116 2.47 -22.55 -15.87
N SER A 117 1.16 -22.78 -15.83
CA SER A 117 0.33 -23.05 -17.01
C SER A 117 0.26 -21.84 -17.94
N PHE A 118 0.11 -20.63 -17.39
CA PHE A 118 0.06 -19.37 -18.13
C PHE A 118 1.34 -19.15 -18.95
N VAL A 119 2.51 -19.20 -18.28
CA VAL A 119 3.79 -18.99 -18.96
C VAL A 119 4.19 -20.15 -19.90
N SER A 120 3.47 -21.27 -19.83
CA SER A 120 3.59 -22.38 -20.78
C SER A 120 2.65 -22.25 -22.00
N GLY A 121 1.89 -21.15 -22.13
CA GLY A 121 1.04 -20.86 -23.29
C GLY A 121 -0.45 -21.21 -23.14
N ASN A 122 -0.90 -21.72 -21.98
CA ASN A 122 -2.31 -22.08 -21.76
C ASN A 122 -3.12 -20.88 -21.22
N ILE A 123 -3.02 -19.74 -21.86
CA ILE A 123 -3.55 -18.46 -21.39
C ILE A 123 -5.07 -18.50 -21.19
N SER A 124 -5.80 -18.95 -22.22
CA SER A 124 -7.27 -19.00 -22.19
C SER A 124 -7.81 -19.90 -21.09
N SER A 125 -7.12 -21.00 -20.79
CA SER A 125 -7.47 -21.91 -19.69
C SER A 125 -7.29 -21.23 -18.33
N VAL A 126 -6.17 -20.54 -18.14
CA VAL A 126 -5.86 -19.82 -16.90
C VAL A 126 -6.83 -18.65 -16.67
N GLU A 127 -7.19 -17.89 -17.71
CA GLU A 127 -8.17 -16.81 -17.58
C GLU A 127 -9.57 -17.33 -17.22
N LYS A 128 -9.99 -18.47 -17.77
CA LYS A 128 -11.22 -19.16 -17.34
C LYS A 128 -11.15 -19.55 -15.86
N PHE A 129 -10.02 -20.13 -15.42
CA PHE A 129 -9.81 -20.50 -14.02
C PHE A 129 -9.89 -19.29 -13.10
N LEU A 130 -9.17 -18.20 -13.40
CA LEU A 130 -9.17 -16.97 -12.59
C LEU A 130 -10.55 -16.30 -12.56
N SER A 131 -11.29 -16.32 -13.66
CA SER A 131 -12.67 -15.84 -13.71
C SER A 131 -13.60 -16.67 -12.83
N ALA A 132 -13.51 -17.99 -12.89
CA ALA A 132 -14.29 -18.91 -12.06
C ALA A 132 -13.95 -18.74 -10.57
N ARG A 133 -12.65 -18.68 -10.22
CA ARG A 133 -12.17 -18.38 -8.87
C ARG A 133 -12.75 -17.08 -8.33
N ASN A 134 -12.64 -16.01 -9.12
CA ASN A 134 -13.10 -14.66 -8.73
C ASN A 134 -14.62 -14.57 -8.56
N SER A 135 -15.38 -15.44 -9.25
CA SER A 135 -16.84 -15.52 -9.15
C SER A 135 -17.31 -16.40 -7.99
N ALA A 136 -16.58 -17.49 -7.69
CA ALA A 136 -16.96 -18.45 -6.66
C ALA A 136 -16.58 -18.01 -5.25
N LEU A 137 -15.47 -17.28 -5.09
CA LEU A 137 -14.98 -16.86 -3.79
C LEU A 137 -15.48 -15.46 -3.47
N ASN A 138 -16.27 -15.32 -2.40
CA ASN A 138 -16.77 -14.02 -1.93
C ASN A 138 -15.66 -13.04 -1.56
N ASN A 139 -14.50 -13.57 -1.16
CA ASN A 139 -13.36 -12.84 -0.64
C ASN A 139 -12.07 -13.12 -1.42
N THR A 140 -12.12 -13.17 -2.75
CA THR A 140 -10.91 -13.42 -3.58
C THR A 140 -9.75 -12.48 -3.31
N TYR A 141 -10.02 -11.26 -2.83
CA TYR A 141 -8.99 -10.31 -2.40
C TYR A 141 -8.27 -10.73 -1.11
N MET A 142 -8.73 -11.76 -0.42
CA MET A 142 -8.15 -12.32 0.79
C MET A 142 -7.33 -13.59 0.52
N THR A 143 -7.23 -14.06 -0.72
CA THR A 143 -6.37 -15.19 -1.07
C THR A 143 -4.92 -14.74 -1.21
N GLY A 144 -4.00 -15.49 -0.59
CA GLY A 144 -2.56 -15.23 -0.64
C GLY A 144 -1.91 -15.95 -1.82
N GLN A 145 -1.87 -15.33 -2.99
CA GLN A 145 -1.25 -15.93 -4.17
C GLN A 145 0.27 -15.81 -4.14
N PHE A 146 0.96 -16.92 -4.38
CA PHE A 146 2.42 -17.00 -4.38
C PHE A 146 2.94 -17.76 -5.60
N LEU A 147 4.21 -17.52 -5.96
CA LEU A 147 4.93 -18.24 -7.00
C LEU A 147 5.94 -19.23 -6.40
N SER A 148 6.58 -18.85 -5.32
CA SER A 148 7.59 -19.64 -4.61
C SER A 148 7.33 -19.63 -3.11
N SER A 149 7.81 -20.67 -2.42
CA SER A 149 7.79 -20.73 -0.96
C SER A 149 9.04 -21.46 -0.42
N HIS A 150 9.18 -21.48 0.91
CA HIS A 150 10.25 -22.24 1.56
C HIS A 150 9.99 -23.76 1.55
N ASP A 151 8.77 -24.20 1.25
CA ASP A 151 8.38 -25.62 1.18
C ASP A 151 8.10 -26.11 -0.25
N GLU A 152 8.21 -25.20 -1.23
CA GLU A 152 8.04 -25.52 -2.65
C GLU A 152 9.33 -25.21 -3.42
N ASP A 153 9.49 -25.80 -4.60
CA ASP A 153 10.53 -25.37 -5.54
C ASP A 153 10.32 -23.89 -5.89
N GLY A 154 11.38 -23.10 -5.93
CA GLY A 154 11.31 -21.73 -6.43
C GLY A 154 10.85 -21.73 -7.89
N PHE A 155 10.00 -20.78 -8.29
CA PHE A 155 9.31 -20.77 -9.57
C PHE A 155 10.22 -21.02 -10.78
N LYS A 156 11.36 -20.32 -10.88
CA LYS A 156 12.33 -20.53 -11.95
C LYS A 156 12.94 -21.93 -11.91
N ALA A 157 13.31 -22.39 -10.71
CA ALA A 157 13.90 -23.72 -10.54
C ALA A 157 12.90 -24.83 -10.90
N ALA A 158 11.62 -24.65 -10.59
CA ALA A 158 10.54 -25.55 -10.98
C ALA A 158 10.36 -25.61 -12.51
N LEU A 159 10.40 -24.46 -13.20
CA LEU A 159 10.34 -24.42 -14.67
C LEU A 159 11.54 -25.11 -15.32
N MET A 160 12.74 -24.90 -14.81
CA MET A 160 13.95 -25.57 -15.31
C MET A 160 13.87 -27.08 -15.10
N LYS A 161 13.47 -27.54 -13.92
CA LYS A 161 13.38 -28.96 -13.55
C LYS A 161 12.23 -29.66 -14.26
N GLY A 162 11.05 -29.05 -14.27
CA GLY A 162 9.79 -29.71 -14.72
C GLY A 162 9.45 -29.47 -16.18
N LYS A 163 9.90 -28.35 -16.78
CA LYS A 163 9.59 -27.97 -18.17
C LYS A 163 10.82 -27.93 -19.08
N GLY A 164 12.01 -28.13 -18.51
CA GLY A 164 13.27 -28.12 -19.28
C GLY A 164 13.69 -26.73 -19.77
N TYR A 165 13.19 -25.66 -19.15
CA TYR A 165 13.56 -24.31 -19.52
C TYR A 165 15.05 -24.07 -19.21
N THR A 166 15.74 -23.34 -20.08
CA THR A 166 17.03 -22.75 -19.75
C THR A 166 16.87 -21.71 -18.64
N LYS A 167 17.98 -21.29 -18.04
CA LYS A 167 17.97 -20.25 -17.02
C LYS A 167 17.34 -18.94 -17.52
N ASP A 168 17.63 -18.55 -18.77
CA ASP A 168 17.14 -17.31 -19.36
C ASP A 168 15.64 -17.40 -19.68
N GLU A 169 15.18 -18.53 -20.26
CA GLU A 169 13.74 -18.78 -20.47
C GLU A 169 12.96 -18.78 -19.15
N ALA A 170 13.49 -19.43 -18.11
CA ALA A 170 12.86 -19.46 -16.79
C ALA A 170 12.83 -18.05 -16.14
N THR A 171 13.85 -17.22 -16.40
CA THR A 171 13.87 -15.83 -15.92
C THR A 171 12.84 -14.98 -16.66
N SER A 172 12.78 -15.05 -17.99
CA SER A 172 11.76 -14.39 -18.81
C SER A 172 10.34 -14.78 -18.37
N ALA A 173 10.09 -16.08 -18.18
CA ALA A 173 8.80 -16.61 -17.73
C ALA A 173 8.44 -16.10 -16.32
N ALA A 174 9.41 -16.02 -15.40
CA ALA A 174 9.18 -15.54 -14.05
C ALA A 174 8.78 -14.05 -14.01
N LEU A 175 9.33 -13.21 -14.90
CA LEU A 175 8.92 -11.81 -15.03
C LEU A 175 7.44 -11.71 -15.41
N VAL A 176 6.99 -12.47 -16.39
CA VAL A 176 5.58 -12.46 -16.80
C VAL A 176 4.67 -13.06 -15.73
N ALA A 177 5.11 -14.11 -15.03
CA ALA A 177 4.38 -14.68 -13.88
C ALA A 177 4.23 -13.66 -12.74
N ALA A 178 5.26 -12.85 -12.47
CA ALA A 178 5.19 -11.75 -11.50
C ALA A 178 4.14 -10.71 -11.92
N THR A 179 4.05 -10.37 -13.21
CA THR A 179 3.00 -9.48 -13.72
C THR A 179 1.61 -10.09 -13.48
N LEU A 180 1.42 -11.37 -13.80
CA LEU A 180 0.17 -12.08 -13.52
C LEU A 180 -0.19 -12.04 -12.03
N GLN A 181 0.75 -12.35 -11.13
CA GLN A 181 0.58 -12.36 -9.68
C GLN A 181 0.23 -10.97 -9.15
N LEU A 182 1.02 -9.95 -9.51
CA LEU A 182 0.88 -8.60 -8.98
C LEU A 182 -0.30 -7.82 -9.56
N THR A 183 -0.88 -8.29 -10.67
CA THR A 183 -2.08 -7.71 -11.28
C THR A 183 -3.35 -8.54 -11.04
N ALA A 184 -3.22 -9.75 -10.47
CA ALA A 184 -4.36 -10.57 -10.08
C ALA A 184 -5.08 -10.01 -8.84
N LYS A 185 -6.32 -10.50 -8.63
CA LYS A 185 -7.10 -10.27 -7.42
C LYS A 185 -6.55 -11.14 -6.29
N GLY A 186 -6.32 -10.58 -5.12
CA GLY A 186 -5.78 -11.28 -3.96
C GLY A 186 -4.59 -10.53 -3.34
N ILE A 187 -3.93 -11.18 -2.37
CA ILE A 187 -2.74 -10.68 -1.68
C ILE A 187 -1.53 -11.33 -2.34
N PRO A 188 -0.69 -10.59 -3.08
CA PRO A 188 0.55 -11.18 -3.61
C PRO A 188 1.50 -11.47 -2.44
N VAL A 189 1.90 -12.73 -2.31
CA VAL A 189 2.89 -13.20 -1.35
C VAL A 189 4.17 -13.47 -2.12
N ILE A 190 5.18 -12.63 -1.92
CA ILE A 190 6.47 -12.72 -2.60
C ILE A 190 7.43 -13.45 -1.67
N TYR A 191 8.00 -14.55 -2.13
CA TYR A 191 9.03 -15.25 -1.39
C TYR A 191 10.36 -14.50 -1.51
N TYR A 192 11.08 -14.32 -0.39
CA TYR A 192 12.29 -13.51 -0.35
C TYR A 192 13.33 -13.96 -1.39
N GLY A 193 13.95 -12.98 -2.04
CA GLY A 193 14.94 -13.20 -3.09
C GLY A 193 14.34 -13.42 -4.49
N GLU A 194 13.06 -13.76 -4.60
CA GLU A 194 12.37 -13.87 -5.90
C GLU A 194 12.41 -12.52 -6.63
N GLU A 195 12.23 -11.43 -5.91
CA GLU A 195 12.25 -10.06 -6.43
C GLU A 195 13.62 -9.60 -6.95
N VAL A 196 14.68 -10.31 -6.61
CA VAL A 196 16.03 -10.07 -7.16
C VAL A 196 16.50 -11.20 -8.08
N GLY A 197 15.63 -12.17 -8.34
CA GLY A 197 15.87 -13.27 -9.27
C GLY A 197 16.54 -14.48 -8.67
N LEU A 198 16.60 -14.63 -7.33
CA LEU A 198 17.02 -15.87 -6.67
C LEU A 198 15.96 -16.97 -6.87
N SER A 199 16.38 -18.22 -6.87
CA SER A 199 15.51 -19.40 -6.94
C SER A 199 16.30 -20.66 -6.64
N GLY A 200 15.66 -21.65 -6.03
CA GLY A 200 16.30 -22.93 -5.70
C GLY A 200 15.26 -24.04 -5.61
N LEU A 201 15.72 -25.26 -5.38
CA LEU A 201 14.87 -26.46 -5.27
C LEU A 201 14.61 -26.83 -3.81
N ASN A 202 13.44 -27.30 -3.51
CA ASN A 202 13.11 -27.93 -2.23
C ASN A 202 13.63 -29.38 -2.22
N ASN A 203 14.95 -29.53 -2.27
CA ASN A 203 15.65 -30.79 -2.39
C ASN A 203 16.33 -31.20 -1.07
N TYR A 204 15.56 -31.83 -0.18
CA TYR A 204 16.13 -32.36 1.06
C TYR A 204 17.34 -33.28 0.80
N PRO A 205 18.44 -33.19 1.57
CA PRO A 205 18.63 -32.35 2.75
C PRO A 205 19.17 -30.93 2.45
N TYR A 206 19.42 -30.59 1.20
CA TYR A 206 20.12 -29.34 0.85
C TYR A 206 19.20 -28.12 0.83
N GLN A 207 17.93 -28.29 0.41
CA GLN A 207 16.90 -27.24 0.37
C GLN A 207 17.44 -25.92 -0.19
N THR A 208 17.92 -25.95 -1.43
CA THR A 208 18.54 -24.79 -2.08
C THR A 208 17.56 -23.63 -2.34
N ASN A 209 16.25 -23.85 -2.11
CA ASN A 209 15.23 -22.80 -2.07
C ASN A 209 15.26 -21.97 -0.77
N ARG A 210 16.03 -22.37 0.25
CA ARG A 210 16.25 -21.62 1.51
C ARG A 210 17.64 -20.99 1.52
N TYR A 211 17.86 -20.12 0.55
CA TYR A 211 19.13 -19.43 0.34
C TYR A 211 19.27 -18.20 1.24
N ASP A 212 20.50 -17.75 1.47
CA ASP A 212 20.74 -16.44 2.07
C ASP A 212 20.35 -15.33 1.10
N MET A 213 19.73 -14.27 1.62
CA MET A 213 19.35 -13.13 0.80
C MET A 213 20.58 -12.37 0.31
N ASP A 214 20.74 -12.25 -0.98
CA ASP A 214 21.79 -11.44 -1.59
C ASP A 214 21.27 -10.03 -1.92
N PHE A 215 21.42 -9.12 -0.98
CA PHE A 215 21.03 -7.72 -1.13
C PHE A 215 21.85 -6.98 -2.20
N SER A 216 23.01 -7.49 -2.61
CA SER A 216 23.83 -6.88 -3.67
C SER A 216 23.16 -6.96 -5.05
N LEU A 217 22.16 -7.85 -5.21
CA LEU A 217 21.37 -7.99 -6.42
C LEU A 217 20.26 -6.92 -6.56
N ALA A 218 19.97 -6.18 -5.49
CA ALA A 218 18.95 -5.11 -5.52
C ALA A 218 19.49 -3.83 -6.17
N THR A 219 19.84 -3.92 -7.45
CA THR A 219 20.47 -2.84 -8.22
C THR A 219 19.57 -2.33 -9.35
N GLU A 220 19.84 -1.12 -9.84
CA GLU A 220 19.13 -0.54 -10.97
C GLU A 220 19.34 -1.33 -12.27
N ASP A 221 20.45 -2.08 -12.39
CA ASP A 221 20.75 -2.92 -13.56
C ASP A 221 20.11 -4.32 -13.50
N ASN A 222 19.54 -4.70 -12.35
CA ASN A 222 18.85 -5.98 -12.22
C ASN A 222 17.42 -5.88 -12.77
N VAL A 223 17.18 -6.46 -13.94
CA VAL A 223 15.89 -6.44 -14.62
C VAL A 223 14.76 -7.00 -13.73
N THR A 224 15.01 -8.08 -12.99
CA THR A 224 14.01 -8.68 -12.09
C THR A 224 13.64 -7.71 -10.96
N TYR A 225 14.64 -7.09 -10.33
CA TYR A 225 14.40 -6.10 -9.27
C TYR A 225 13.62 -4.89 -9.78
N GLN A 226 13.97 -4.34 -10.93
CA GLN A 226 13.25 -3.21 -11.53
C GLN A 226 11.82 -3.58 -11.91
N HIS A 227 11.61 -4.79 -12.41
CA HIS A 227 10.29 -5.31 -12.76
C HIS A 227 9.36 -5.36 -11.54
N TYR A 228 9.79 -5.99 -10.44
CA TYR A 228 9.03 -6.02 -9.18
C TYR A 228 8.80 -4.62 -8.60
N LYS A 229 9.83 -3.78 -8.58
CA LYS A 229 9.76 -2.40 -8.09
C LYS A 229 8.70 -1.58 -8.85
N ASN A 230 8.67 -1.67 -10.18
CA ASN A 230 7.70 -0.98 -11.03
C ASN A 230 6.29 -1.52 -10.80
N LEU A 231 6.09 -2.83 -10.84
CA LEU A 231 4.78 -3.45 -10.64
C LEU A 231 4.20 -3.16 -9.25
N LEU A 232 5.01 -3.26 -8.19
CA LEU A 232 4.59 -2.95 -6.83
C LEU A 232 4.22 -1.47 -6.67
N SER A 233 4.99 -0.57 -7.30
CA SER A 233 4.67 0.86 -7.32
C SER A 233 3.32 1.12 -7.99
N ILE A 234 3.08 0.51 -9.16
CA ILE A 234 1.81 0.63 -9.88
C ILE A 234 0.67 0.00 -9.06
N ARG A 235 0.87 -1.20 -8.49
CA ARG A 235 -0.14 -1.85 -7.64
C ARG A 235 -0.51 -0.99 -6.44
N ASN A 236 0.45 -0.36 -5.78
CA ASN A 236 0.21 0.52 -4.64
C ASN A 236 -0.55 1.79 -5.05
N ALA A 237 -0.22 2.38 -6.20
CA ALA A 237 -0.91 3.55 -6.72
C ALA A 237 -2.37 3.27 -7.13
N TYR A 238 -2.68 2.01 -7.54
CA TYR A 238 -3.98 1.58 -8.02
C TYR A 238 -4.55 0.41 -7.19
N THR A 239 -4.33 0.43 -5.87
CA THR A 239 -4.71 -0.66 -4.95
C THR A 239 -6.15 -1.11 -5.13
N ASP A 240 -7.12 -0.19 -5.18
CA ASP A 240 -8.54 -0.55 -5.33
C ASP A 240 -8.85 -1.26 -6.65
N VAL A 241 -8.18 -0.89 -7.73
CA VAL A 241 -8.34 -1.54 -9.04
C VAL A 241 -7.85 -2.98 -8.98
N PHE A 242 -6.66 -3.22 -8.40
CA PHE A 242 -6.08 -4.57 -8.35
C PHE A 242 -6.69 -5.46 -7.27
N THR A 243 -7.16 -4.90 -6.16
CA THR A 243 -7.76 -5.70 -5.08
C THR A 243 -9.24 -5.94 -5.26
N ARG A 244 -10.00 -4.93 -5.72
CA ARG A 244 -11.48 -4.96 -5.78
C ARG A 244 -12.02 -4.98 -7.19
N GLY A 245 -11.21 -4.53 -8.16
CA GLY A 245 -11.64 -4.38 -9.54
C GLY A 245 -12.04 -5.69 -10.19
N SER A 246 -12.90 -5.59 -11.22
CA SER A 246 -13.17 -6.69 -12.12
C SER A 246 -11.91 -7.10 -12.88
N ARG A 247 -11.90 -8.31 -13.43
CA ARG A 247 -10.88 -8.81 -14.37
C ARG A 247 -11.61 -9.34 -15.60
N ASN A 248 -11.35 -8.75 -16.76
CA ASN A 248 -11.97 -9.15 -18.02
C ASN A 248 -10.91 -9.22 -19.11
N VAL A 249 -10.85 -10.32 -19.84
CA VAL A 249 -10.01 -10.44 -21.04
C VAL A 249 -10.57 -9.54 -22.13
N VAL A 250 -9.71 -8.72 -22.75
CA VAL A 250 -10.08 -7.83 -23.86
C VAL A 250 -9.42 -8.21 -25.19
N ALA A 251 -8.25 -8.86 -25.12
CA ALA A 251 -7.56 -9.46 -26.25
C ALA A 251 -6.62 -10.55 -25.74
N SER A 252 -6.61 -11.73 -26.34
CA SER A 252 -5.69 -12.81 -25.97
C SER A 252 -5.51 -13.81 -27.11
N SER A 253 -4.39 -14.53 -27.10
CA SER A 253 -4.13 -15.64 -28.02
C SER A 253 -3.15 -16.63 -27.40
N ASP A 254 -3.55 -17.88 -27.27
CA ASP A 254 -2.67 -18.97 -26.86
C ASP A 254 -1.59 -19.24 -27.93
N GLU A 255 -1.93 -19.16 -29.22
CA GLU A 255 -1.00 -19.38 -30.35
C GLU A 255 0.06 -18.28 -30.42
N GLU A 256 -0.37 -17.02 -30.29
CA GLU A 256 0.53 -15.85 -30.33
C GLU A 256 1.13 -15.51 -28.97
N CYS A 257 0.71 -16.23 -27.90
CA CYS A 257 1.25 -16.20 -26.54
C CYS A 257 1.20 -14.80 -25.89
N TYR A 258 0.06 -14.12 -25.98
CA TYR A 258 -0.17 -12.86 -25.28
C TYR A 258 -1.56 -12.81 -24.66
N ASP A 259 -1.68 -11.97 -23.62
CA ASP A 259 -2.92 -11.67 -22.93
C ASP A 259 -3.06 -10.18 -22.66
N VAL A 260 -4.26 -9.65 -22.81
CA VAL A 260 -4.59 -8.29 -22.39
C VAL A 260 -5.89 -8.32 -21.61
N ILE A 261 -5.82 -7.88 -20.37
CA ILE A 261 -6.97 -7.82 -19.47
C ILE A 261 -7.31 -6.39 -19.10
N ALA A 262 -8.59 -6.11 -18.89
CA ALA A 262 -9.07 -4.89 -18.27
C ALA A 262 -9.32 -5.14 -16.77
N ARG A 263 -8.71 -4.33 -15.92
CA ARG A 263 -8.96 -4.25 -14.47
C ARG A 263 -9.69 -2.96 -14.19
N SER A 264 -10.93 -3.03 -13.71
CA SER A 264 -11.79 -1.84 -13.54
C SER A 264 -12.38 -1.74 -12.14
N TYR A 265 -12.29 -0.56 -11.53
CA TYR A 265 -12.93 -0.20 -10.27
C TYR A 265 -13.36 1.27 -10.27
N GLY A 266 -14.64 1.52 -10.04
CA GLY A 266 -15.21 2.86 -10.22
C GLY A 266 -14.99 3.35 -11.66
N ASP A 267 -14.51 4.57 -11.82
CA ASP A 267 -14.25 5.20 -13.12
C ASP A 267 -12.82 4.91 -13.64
N THR A 268 -12.04 4.07 -12.95
CA THR A 268 -10.67 3.75 -13.32
C THR A 268 -10.58 2.37 -13.95
N THR A 269 -10.01 2.32 -15.15
CA THR A 269 -9.67 1.07 -15.83
C THR A 269 -8.18 1.08 -16.19
N LEU A 270 -7.52 -0.03 -15.85
CA LEU A 270 -6.17 -0.35 -16.29
C LEU A 270 -6.25 -1.50 -17.28
N TYR A 271 -5.54 -1.39 -18.41
CA TYR A 271 -5.39 -2.47 -19.37
C TYR A 271 -3.99 -3.05 -19.20
N VAL A 272 -3.91 -4.29 -18.75
CA VAL A 272 -2.65 -5.00 -18.49
C VAL A 272 -2.39 -5.94 -19.64
N GLY A 273 -1.34 -5.70 -20.40
CA GLY A 273 -0.88 -6.59 -21.47
C GLY A 273 0.31 -7.40 -20.99
N MET A 274 0.29 -8.70 -21.28
CA MET A 274 1.35 -9.67 -20.97
C MET A 274 1.74 -10.43 -22.22
N ASN A 275 3.05 -10.60 -22.47
CA ASN A 275 3.62 -11.34 -23.59
C ASN A 275 4.64 -12.34 -23.05
N ILE A 276 4.42 -13.64 -23.32
CA ILE A 276 5.28 -14.73 -22.82
C ILE A 276 6.36 -15.17 -23.82
N LYS A 277 6.45 -14.54 -25.01
CA LYS A 277 7.52 -14.80 -25.97
C LYS A 277 8.68 -13.82 -25.81
N ASP A 278 9.89 -14.29 -26.15
CA ASP A 278 11.11 -13.46 -26.18
C ASP A 278 11.22 -12.58 -27.44
N THR A 279 10.10 -12.31 -28.08
CA THR A 279 9.96 -11.34 -29.16
C THR A 279 8.83 -10.38 -28.83
N ALA A 280 9.02 -9.08 -29.10
CA ALA A 280 7.98 -8.09 -28.86
C ALA A 280 6.71 -8.39 -29.67
N LYS A 281 5.54 -8.07 -29.11
CA LYS A 281 4.24 -8.34 -29.72
C LYS A 281 3.45 -7.05 -29.95
N GLU A 282 3.12 -6.77 -31.19
CA GLU A 282 2.18 -5.69 -31.52
C GLU A 282 0.74 -6.16 -31.30
N VAL A 283 -0.04 -5.36 -30.56
CA VAL A 283 -1.45 -5.64 -30.25
C VAL A 283 -2.27 -4.36 -30.37
N LYS A 284 -3.45 -4.48 -30.98
CA LYS A 284 -4.50 -3.45 -30.91
C LYS A 284 -5.39 -3.76 -29.70
N VAL A 285 -5.23 -3.02 -28.63
CA VAL A 285 -5.96 -3.19 -27.38
C VAL A 285 -7.31 -2.49 -27.47
N PRO A 286 -8.45 -3.20 -27.46
CA PRO A 286 -9.77 -2.57 -27.37
C PRO A 286 -9.93 -1.85 -26.04
N VAL A 287 -10.37 -0.59 -26.07
CA VAL A 287 -10.54 0.23 -24.87
C VAL A 287 -11.92 0.90 -24.81
N SER A 288 -12.45 1.05 -23.61
CA SER A 288 -13.73 1.77 -23.38
C SER A 288 -13.51 3.27 -23.23
N LEU A 289 -12.69 3.86 -24.14
CA LEU A 289 -12.34 5.28 -24.16
C LEU A 289 -12.73 5.90 -25.51
N ALA A 290 -12.98 7.20 -25.52
CA ALA A 290 -13.26 7.92 -26.76
C ALA A 290 -12.03 8.02 -27.65
N ALA A 291 -12.22 8.00 -28.97
CA ALA A 291 -11.17 8.28 -29.93
C ALA A 291 -10.48 9.62 -29.63
N GLY A 292 -9.17 9.67 -29.82
CA GLY A 292 -8.34 10.85 -29.48
C GLY A 292 -7.99 10.99 -28.00
N THR A 293 -8.48 10.08 -27.12
CA THR A 293 -8.07 10.07 -25.71
C THR A 293 -6.60 9.67 -25.59
N GLU A 294 -5.84 10.43 -24.79
CA GLU A 294 -4.46 10.08 -24.46
C GLU A 294 -4.41 9.00 -23.38
N VAL A 295 -3.58 8.00 -23.59
CA VAL A 295 -3.37 6.85 -22.73
C VAL A 295 -1.90 6.73 -22.41
N LYS A 296 -1.55 6.54 -21.14
CA LYS A 296 -0.18 6.34 -20.66
C LYS A 296 0.04 4.88 -20.28
N ASP A 297 1.15 4.32 -20.70
CA ASP A 297 1.68 3.10 -20.12
C ASP A 297 2.39 3.44 -18.81
N LEU A 298 1.85 2.95 -17.72
CA LEU A 298 2.39 3.18 -16.37
C LEU A 298 3.71 2.43 -16.14
N TYR A 299 3.93 1.35 -16.91
CA TYR A 299 5.11 0.51 -16.76
C TYR A 299 6.35 1.13 -17.44
N SER A 300 6.21 1.59 -18.68
CA SER A 300 7.31 2.20 -19.46
C SER A 300 7.31 3.73 -19.43
N GLY A 301 6.18 4.35 -19.09
CA GLY A 301 5.99 5.80 -19.19
C GLY A 301 5.57 6.30 -20.57
N ALA A 302 5.51 5.44 -21.59
CA ALA A 302 5.12 5.81 -22.95
C ALA A 302 3.66 6.28 -23.03
N THR A 303 3.37 7.16 -23.99
CA THR A 303 2.02 7.66 -24.26
C THR A 303 1.52 7.23 -25.63
N TYR A 304 0.22 6.97 -25.71
CA TYR A 304 -0.48 6.52 -26.90
C TYR A 304 -1.78 7.31 -27.05
N THR A 305 -2.38 7.22 -28.23
CA THR A 305 -3.68 7.85 -28.51
C THR A 305 -4.67 6.79 -28.96
N VAL A 306 -5.89 6.83 -28.42
CA VAL A 306 -6.98 5.95 -28.84
C VAL A 306 -7.36 6.24 -30.29
N GLY A 307 -7.33 5.21 -31.12
CA GLY A 307 -7.73 5.29 -32.53
C GLY A 307 -9.23 5.51 -32.74
N SER A 308 -9.61 5.84 -33.97
CA SER A 308 -11.02 5.97 -34.38
C SER A 308 -11.81 4.66 -34.24
N ASP A 309 -11.12 3.51 -34.27
CA ASP A 309 -11.62 2.17 -34.05
C ASP A 309 -11.77 1.81 -32.56
N LYS A 310 -11.52 2.77 -31.64
CA LYS A 310 -11.50 2.59 -30.19
C LYS A 310 -10.49 1.54 -29.71
N THR A 311 -9.36 1.44 -30.42
CA THR A 311 -8.22 0.63 -29.98
C THR A 311 -7.02 1.49 -29.67
N VAL A 312 -6.11 0.96 -28.87
CA VAL A 312 -4.76 1.51 -28.65
C VAL A 312 -3.76 0.52 -29.25
N ALA A 313 -3.03 0.94 -30.29
CA ALA A 313 -1.96 0.14 -30.85
C ALA A 313 -0.72 0.25 -29.96
N VAL A 314 -0.30 -0.88 -29.38
CA VAL A 314 0.85 -0.95 -28.47
C VAL A 314 1.76 -2.09 -28.86
N THR A 315 3.02 -1.96 -28.52
CA THR A 315 3.99 -3.07 -28.58
C THR A 315 4.25 -3.54 -27.16
N ILE A 316 3.78 -4.75 -26.82
CA ILE A 316 4.14 -5.40 -25.55
C ILE A 316 5.57 -5.92 -25.70
N PRO A 317 6.51 -5.54 -24.82
CA PRO A 317 7.91 -5.96 -24.94
C PRO A 317 8.07 -7.48 -24.87
N ALA A 318 9.24 -7.97 -25.23
CA ALA A 318 9.61 -9.38 -25.07
C ALA A 318 9.58 -9.79 -23.60
N ALA A 319 9.30 -11.08 -23.29
CA ALA A 319 9.25 -11.59 -21.93
C ALA A 319 10.55 -11.31 -21.14
N LYS A 320 11.72 -11.46 -21.77
CA LYS A 320 13.03 -11.12 -21.19
C LYS A 320 13.17 -9.66 -20.76
N ASP A 321 12.40 -8.76 -21.37
CA ASP A 321 12.35 -7.32 -21.07
C ASP A 321 11.13 -6.96 -20.18
N GLY A 322 10.57 -7.96 -19.49
CA GLY A 322 9.43 -7.84 -18.57
C GLY A 322 8.07 -8.21 -19.18
N GLY A 323 7.94 -8.30 -20.51
CA GLY A 323 6.73 -8.77 -21.19
C GLY A 323 5.45 -8.01 -20.83
N THR A 324 5.53 -6.73 -20.41
CA THR A 324 4.43 -6.06 -19.71
C THR A 324 4.17 -4.65 -20.24
N VAL A 325 2.88 -4.31 -20.42
CA VAL A 325 2.37 -2.94 -20.53
C VAL A 325 1.19 -2.76 -19.57
N ILE A 326 1.02 -1.58 -18.99
CA ILE A 326 -0.12 -1.26 -18.12
C ILE A 326 -0.66 0.12 -18.51
N LEU A 327 -1.73 0.12 -19.30
CA LEU A 327 -2.28 1.34 -19.88
C LEU A 327 -3.38 1.93 -19.01
N THR A 328 -3.38 3.25 -18.89
CA THR A 328 -4.47 4.01 -18.25
C THR A 328 -4.71 5.33 -18.98
N LYS A 329 -5.94 5.86 -18.85
CA LYS A 329 -6.27 7.19 -19.35
C LYS A 329 -5.42 8.25 -18.64
N VAL A 330 -4.76 9.13 -19.43
CA VAL A 330 -4.11 10.31 -18.87
C VAL A 330 -5.19 11.24 -18.32
N LYS A 331 -5.12 11.56 -17.02
CA LYS A 331 -5.92 12.68 -16.48
C LYS A 331 -5.28 13.95 -17.03
N LYS A 332 -5.95 14.66 -17.94
CA LYS A 332 -5.49 15.97 -18.37
C LYS A 332 -5.42 16.89 -17.14
N THR A 333 -4.22 17.17 -16.66
CA THR A 333 -3.94 18.43 -15.98
C THR A 333 -4.08 19.49 -17.05
N VAL A 334 -4.97 20.43 -16.88
CA VAL A 334 -5.03 21.62 -17.76
C VAL A 334 -3.79 22.42 -17.41
N ASP A 335 -2.78 22.29 -18.29
CA ASP A 335 -1.59 23.12 -18.24
C ASP A 335 -2.00 24.55 -18.65
N PRO A 336 -1.73 25.60 -17.88
CA PRO A 336 -2.00 26.94 -18.32
C PRO A 336 -1.05 27.26 -19.48
N THR A 337 -1.61 27.45 -20.66
CA THR A 337 -0.91 27.90 -21.85
C THR A 337 -0.04 29.12 -21.53
N PRO A 338 1.25 29.15 -21.89
CA PRO A 338 2.08 30.36 -21.72
C PRO A 338 1.46 31.51 -22.51
N ALA A 339 1.23 32.63 -21.85
CA ALA A 339 0.76 33.84 -22.50
C ALA A 339 1.79 34.35 -23.52
N ASP A 340 1.38 34.49 -24.74
CA ASP A 340 2.11 35.18 -25.82
C ASP A 340 2.30 36.68 -25.44
N PRO A 341 3.53 37.23 -25.37
CA PRO A 341 3.75 38.60 -25.03
C PRO A 341 3.62 39.49 -26.27
N GLY A 342 2.41 39.84 -26.63
CA GLY A 342 2.23 40.84 -27.70
C GLY A 342 0.82 40.95 -28.25
N LYS A 343 -0.11 41.58 -27.51
CA LYS A 343 -1.13 42.48 -28.09
C LYS A 343 -1.90 43.20 -27.00
N THR A 344 -1.91 44.48 -27.12
CA THR A 344 -2.63 45.47 -26.31
C THR A 344 -4.14 45.29 -26.34
N ASP A 345 -4.73 45.56 -25.17
CA ASP A 345 -6.12 45.64 -24.77
C ASP A 345 -7.06 46.36 -25.77
N PRO A 346 -8.33 45.95 -25.86
CA PRO A 346 -9.40 46.80 -25.36
C PRO A 346 -10.53 46.10 -24.58
N THR A 347 -10.81 46.70 -23.45
CA THR A 347 -12.04 46.83 -22.64
C THR A 347 -13.22 45.84 -22.81
N PRO A 348 -13.92 45.50 -21.69
CA PRO A 348 -14.55 44.19 -21.44
C PRO A 348 -16.01 44.10 -21.88
N ALA A 349 -16.37 42.94 -22.38
CA ALA A 349 -17.76 42.50 -22.48
C ALA A 349 -18.01 41.35 -21.48
N LYS A 350 -19.14 41.47 -20.79
CA LYS A 350 -19.68 40.68 -19.67
C LYS A 350 -19.93 39.19 -20.03
N PRO A 351 -19.84 38.24 -19.10
CA PRO A 351 -19.59 36.83 -19.36
C PRO A 351 -20.86 36.01 -19.60
N GLY A 352 -20.72 35.07 -20.54
CA GLY A 352 -21.61 33.92 -20.63
C GLY A 352 -21.00 32.76 -19.84
N LYS A 353 -21.70 32.29 -18.81
CA LYS A 353 -21.39 31.14 -18.01
C LYS A 353 -21.34 29.85 -18.83
N THR A 354 -20.26 29.10 -18.74
CA THR A 354 -20.28 27.65 -18.80
C THR A 354 -19.44 27.15 -17.63
N ASP A 355 -20.11 26.54 -16.68
CA ASP A 355 -19.55 25.98 -15.45
C ASP A 355 -18.58 24.82 -15.74
N PRO A 356 -17.39 24.81 -15.14
CA PRO A 356 -16.65 23.57 -14.93
C PRO A 356 -17.28 22.81 -13.77
N THR A 357 -17.48 21.50 -13.93
CA THR A 357 -17.98 20.61 -12.89
C THR A 357 -17.18 20.80 -11.62
N PRO A 358 -17.80 21.16 -10.46
CA PRO A 358 -17.06 21.48 -9.25
C PRO A 358 -16.35 20.24 -8.69
N ALA A 359 -15.11 20.39 -8.26
CA ALA A 359 -14.48 19.47 -7.34
C ALA A 359 -15.42 19.29 -6.14
N THR A 360 -15.77 18.04 -5.82
CA THR A 360 -16.81 17.75 -4.81
C THR A 360 -16.33 18.28 -3.46
N LYS A 361 -16.96 19.36 -3.00
CA LYS A 361 -16.67 19.98 -1.70
C LYS A 361 -16.87 18.94 -0.59
N VAL A 362 -16.01 18.95 0.44
CA VAL A 362 -16.15 18.06 1.59
C VAL A 362 -17.48 18.32 2.28
N ASP A 363 -18.33 17.29 2.36
CA ASP A 363 -19.59 17.37 3.12
C ASP A 363 -19.30 17.15 4.61
N TRP A 364 -18.96 18.22 5.30
CA TRP A 364 -18.62 18.17 6.73
C TRP A 364 -19.76 17.70 7.60
N SER A 365 -21.03 17.88 7.24
CA SER A 365 -22.16 17.36 8.01
C SER A 365 -22.13 15.83 8.07
N LYS A 366 -21.84 15.20 6.95
CA LYS A 366 -21.70 13.76 6.81
C LYS A 366 -20.43 13.22 7.47
N GLU A 367 -19.29 13.92 7.30
CA GLU A 367 -18.04 13.52 7.92
C GLU A 367 -18.09 13.63 9.44
N VAL A 368 -18.71 14.68 10.00
CA VAL A 368 -18.92 14.85 11.45
C VAL A 368 -19.77 13.71 12.02
N GLU A 369 -20.82 13.29 11.33
CA GLU A 369 -21.62 12.14 11.74
C GLU A 369 -20.80 10.84 11.72
N THR A 370 -19.99 10.64 10.68
CA THR A 370 -19.05 9.52 10.58
C THR A 370 -18.06 9.51 11.75
N ILE A 371 -17.49 10.67 12.08
CA ILE A 371 -16.55 10.84 13.20
C ILE A 371 -17.23 10.53 14.55
N LYS A 372 -18.45 11.02 14.76
CA LYS A 372 -19.21 10.75 16.01
C LYS A 372 -19.48 9.26 16.20
N ASN A 373 -19.86 8.57 15.13
CA ASN A 373 -20.21 7.15 15.14
C ASN A 373 -19.01 6.20 15.13
N ALA A 374 -17.79 6.72 14.92
CA ALA A 374 -16.56 5.95 14.97
C ALA A 374 -16.26 5.49 16.41
N SER A 375 -15.55 4.35 16.55
CA SER A 375 -15.11 3.85 17.87
C SER A 375 -14.06 4.77 18.51
N ALA A 376 -13.90 4.65 19.83
CA ALA A 376 -13.09 5.60 20.63
C ALA A 376 -11.61 5.69 20.22
N LYS A 377 -11.08 4.70 19.48
CA LYS A 377 -9.68 4.66 19.01
C LYS A 377 -9.54 4.64 17.48
N ASP A 378 -10.63 4.87 16.74
CA ASP A 378 -10.59 4.81 15.28
C ASP A 378 -9.78 5.95 14.68
N THR A 379 -9.14 5.66 13.55
CA THR A 379 -8.54 6.65 12.67
C THR A 379 -9.51 6.94 11.54
N ILE A 380 -9.95 8.20 11.45
CA ILE A 380 -10.88 8.66 10.42
C ILE A 380 -10.08 9.48 9.40
N VAL A 381 -10.15 9.10 8.14
CA VAL A 381 -9.45 9.80 7.06
C VAL A 381 -10.47 10.56 6.23
N VAL A 382 -10.25 11.87 6.09
CA VAL A 382 -11.03 12.74 5.23
C VAL A 382 -10.13 13.22 4.10
N LYS A 383 -10.52 12.94 2.86
CA LYS A 383 -9.86 13.50 1.69
C LYS A 383 -10.34 14.92 1.52
N MET A 384 -9.42 15.87 1.66
CA MET A 384 -9.73 17.29 1.60
C MET A 384 -9.98 17.75 0.15
N ASP A 385 -10.83 18.75 0.03
CA ASP A 385 -10.98 19.51 -1.21
C ASP A 385 -9.89 20.62 -1.31
N GLU A 386 -9.90 21.34 -2.41
CA GLU A 386 -8.94 22.43 -2.68
C GLU A 386 -9.00 23.59 -1.68
N THR A 387 -10.09 23.74 -0.92
CA THR A 387 -10.23 24.79 0.09
C THR A 387 -9.38 24.52 1.33
N GLY A 388 -9.06 23.26 1.59
CA GLY A 388 -8.29 22.81 2.75
C GLY A 388 -8.93 23.14 4.10
N VAL A 389 -10.22 23.49 4.13
CA VAL A 389 -10.93 23.94 5.33
C VAL A 389 -11.53 22.75 6.09
N VAL A 390 -11.12 22.56 7.35
CA VAL A 390 -11.69 21.57 8.25
C VAL A 390 -12.75 22.18 9.16
N SER A 391 -13.88 21.50 9.31
CA SER A 391 -14.95 21.96 10.19
C SER A 391 -14.53 21.93 11.67
N LYS A 392 -14.83 23.00 12.40
CA LYS A 392 -14.68 23.05 13.86
C LYS A 392 -15.46 21.93 14.56
N ASP A 393 -16.61 21.52 13.99
CA ASP A 393 -17.45 20.47 14.56
C ASP A 393 -16.81 19.07 14.40
N ALA A 394 -15.98 18.85 13.36
CA ALA A 394 -15.16 17.67 13.21
C ALA A 394 -14.07 17.60 14.30
N ILE A 395 -13.43 18.74 14.59
CA ILE A 395 -12.44 18.87 15.67
C ILE A 395 -13.13 18.68 17.03
N ALA A 396 -14.33 19.24 17.23
CA ALA A 396 -15.13 19.05 18.43
C ALA A 396 -15.51 17.57 18.65
N ALA A 397 -15.84 16.85 17.58
CA ALA A 397 -16.27 15.46 17.65
C ALA A 397 -15.16 14.48 18.06
N ILE A 398 -13.88 14.84 17.91
CA ILE A 398 -12.74 14.05 18.38
C ILE A 398 -12.21 14.49 19.74
N LYS A 399 -12.51 15.71 20.21
CA LYS A 399 -11.94 16.30 21.45
C LYS A 399 -12.10 15.36 22.65
N GLY A 400 -11.00 15.15 23.38
CA GLY A 400 -10.96 14.33 24.59
C GLY A 400 -11.11 12.82 24.34
N THR A 401 -11.10 12.39 23.08
CA THR A 401 -11.14 10.97 22.70
C THR A 401 -9.75 10.50 22.26
N GLN A 402 -9.58 9.19 22.06
CA GLN A 402 -8.40 8.63 21.42
C GLN A 402 -8.57 8.50 19.88
N LYS A 403 -9.64 9.06 19.32
CA LYS A 403 -9.85 9.12 17.86
C LYS A 403 -8.77 9.96 17.21
N LYS A 404 -8.40 9.59 15.99
CA LYS A 404 -7.46 10.33 15.14
C LYS A 404 -8.18 10.79 13.89
N LEU A 405 -8.11 12.07 13.60
CA LEU A 405 -8.60 12.66 12.35
C LEU A 405 -7.40 12.89 11.43
N VAL A 406 -7.38 12.25 10.29
CA VAL A 406 -6.38 12.43 9.24
C VAL A 406 -7.01 13.21 8.10
N LEU A 407 -6.46 14.38 7.79
CA LEU A 407 -6.85 15.20 6.66
C LEU A 407 -5.86 14.96 5.53
N ASP A 408 -6.28 14.27 4.48
CA ASP A 408 -5.44 14.01 3.30
C ASP A 408 -5.57 15.17 2.32
N MET A 409 -4.53 16.00 2.25
CA MET A 409 -4.49 17.21 1.42
C MET A 409 -4.08 16.92 -0.04
N GLY A 410 -3.67 15.67 -0.34
CA GLY A 410 -3.03 15.33 -1.62
C GLY A 410 -1.53 15.59 -1.62
N ASP A 411 -0.85 15.26 -2.73
CA ASP A 411 0.57 15.53 -3.00
C ASP A 411 1.55 15.15 -1.87
N GLY A 412 1.25 14.06 -1.15
CA GLY A 412 2.08 13.58 -0.03
C GLY A 412 1.95 14.42 1.25
N ILE A 413 0.97 15.30 1.34
CA ILE A 413 0.71 16.18 2.49
C ILE A 413 -0.50 15.66 3.27
N LYS A 414 -0.33 15.39 4.56
CA LYS A 414 -1.41 14.96 5.45
C LYS A 414 -1.28 15.62 6.81
N TRP A 415 -2.43 15.98 7.39
CA TRP A 415 -2.48 16.39 8.79
C TRP A 415 -3.06 15.27 9.65
N VAL A 416 -2.47 15.05 10.81
CA VAL A 416 -3.00 14.15 11.85
C VAL A 416 -3.36 14.96 13.08
N ILE A 417 -4.61 14.88 13.51
CA ILE A 417 -5.12 15.54 14.72
C ILE A 417 -5.60 14.44 15.68
N ASN A 418 -4.93 14.28 16.82
CA ASN A 418 -5.39 13.38 17.86
C ASN A 418 -6.43 14.07 18.73
N GLY A 419 -7.51 13.39 19.05
CA GLY A 419 -8.55 13.93 19.90
C GLY A 419 -8.08 14.27 21.32
N SER A 420 -7.08 13.53 21.85
CA SER A 420 -6.42 13.81 23.14
C SER A 420 -5.62 15.11 23.14
N ASP A 421 -5.14 15.57 21.97
CA ASP A 421 -4.31 16.75 21.82
C ASP A 421 -5.14 18.03 21.54
N VAL A 422 -6.46 17.89 21.45
CA VAL A 422 -7.37 19.04 21.30
C VAL A 422 -7.66 19.67 22.66
N SER A 423 -6.86 20.67 23.02
CA SER A 423 -7.06 21.43 24.26
C SER A 423 -8.25 22.38 24.15
N LYS A 424 -8.39 23.04 22.99
CA LYS A 424 -9.47 24.00 22.71
C LYS A 424 -10.02 23.78 21.30
N VAL A 425 -11.34 23.71 21.18
CA VAL A 425 -12.00 23.68 19.86
C VAL A 425 -11.93 25.09 19.27
N PRO A 426 -11.52 25.23 17.99
CA PRO A 426 -11.52 26.51 17.31
C PRO A 426 -12.93 27.15 17.26
N ALA A 427 -13.01 28.47 17.33
CA ALA A 427 -14.28 29.19 17.25
C ALA A 427 -14.90 29.13 15.85
N LYS A 428 -14.07 28.95 14.82
CA LYS A 428 -14.45 28.86 13.39
C LYS A 428 -13.79 27.66 12.76
N ASP A 429 -14.23 27.29 11.58
CA ASP A 429 -13.57 26.31 10.73
C ASP A 429 -12.12 26.74 10.45
N VAL A 430 -11.22 25.77 10.31
CA VAL A 430 -9.77 26.01 10.24
C VAL A 430 -9.25 25.67 8.85
N ASN A 431 -8.59 26.62 8.22
CA ASN A 431 -7.91 26.34 6.95
C ASN A 431 -6.56 25.67 7.23
N MET A 432 -6.46 24.40 6.85
CA MET A 432 -5.29 23.54 7.04
C MET A 432 -4.39 23.43 5.79
N SER A 433 -4.61 24.32 4.78
CA SER A 433 -3.81 24.30 3.55
C SER A 433 -2.34 24.59 3.85
N VAL A 434 -1.46 23.88 3.13
CA VAL A 434 -0.01 24.00 3.20
C VAL A 434 0.50 24.41 1.82
N THR A 435 1.21 25.52 1.74
CA THR A 435 1.91 25.91 0.51
C THR A 435 3.38 25.51 0.66
N VAL A 436 3.85 24.63 -0.20
CA VAL A 436 5.25 24.22 -0.29
C VAL A 436 5.98 25.16 -1.25
N ASP A 437 7.26 25.44 -0.99
CA ASP A 437 8.09 26.40 -1.73
C ASP A 437 7.49 27.82 -1.79
N SER A 438 6.89 28.26 -0.69
CA SER A 438 6.09 29.50 -0.56
C SER A 438 6.84 30.80 -0.88
N LYS A 439 8.15 30.81 -0.73
CA LYS A 439 9.03 32.00 -0.90
C LYS A 439 8.63 33.24 -0.07
N LYS A 440 7.85 33.05 0.99
CA LYS A 440 7.40 34.15 1.86
C LYS A 440 8.47 34.61 2.84
N ILE A 441 9.44 33.76 3.14
CA ILE A 441 10.56 34.11 4.01
C ILE A 441 11.67 34.72 3.16
N PRO A 442 12.16 35.94 3.48
CA PRO A 442 13.21 36.62 2.72
C PRO A 442 14.51 35.79 2.68
N GLU A 443 15.17 35.77 1.54
CA GLU A 443 16.41 35.00 1.34
C GLU A 443 17.55 35.46 2.28
N ASP A 444 17.64 36.74 2.60
CA ASP A 444 18.62 37.28 3.53
C ASP A 444 18.48 36.72 4.94
N VAL A 445 17.24 36.45 5.38
CA VAL A 445 16.95 35.78 6.66
C VAL A 445 17.46 34.33 6.64
N ILE A 446 17.22 33.60 5.55
CA ILE A 446 17.67 32.20 5.39
C ILE A 446 19.20 32.16 5.39
N LYS A 447 19.85 33.06 4.64
CA LYS A 447 21.32 33.19 4.57
C LYS A 447 21.92 33.58 5.93
N ALA A 448 21.30 34.52 6.66
CA ALA A 448 21.75 34.94 7.97
C ALA A 448 21.70 33.81 9.01
N ALA A 449 20.71 32.90 8.90
CA ALA A 449 20.58 31.76 9.78
C ALA A 449 21.58 30.61 9.49
N LYS A 450 22.35 30.70 8.39
CA LYS A 450 23.38 29.73 7.97
C LYS A 450 22.91 28.28 7.88
N ILE A 451 21.59 28.06 7.76
CA ILE A 451 20.99 26.71 7.69
C ILE A 451 21.26 26.00 6.36
N GLU A 452 21.73 26.73 5.34
CA GLU A 452 22.06 26.21 4.02
C GLU A 452 23.43 25.53 3.96
N LYS A 453 24.35 25.84 4.90
CA LYS A 453 25.76 25.44 4.82
C LYS A 453 25.94 23.91 4.73
N ASP A 454 25.12 23.15 5.47
CA ASP A 454 25.19 21.67 5.50
C ASP A 454 23.90 21.04 4.97
N ALA A 455 23.01 21.85 4.38
CA ALA A 455 21.72 21.38 3.89
C ALA A 455 21.85 20.70 2.53
N LYS A 456 21.23 19.55 2.39
CA LYS A 456 21.01 18.86 1.11
C LYS A 456 19.84 19.46 0.32
N LYS A 457 18.88 20.01 1.04
CA LYS A 457 17.72 20.73 0.50
C LYS A 457 17.17 21.67 1.56
N VAL A 458 16.65 22.81 1.11
CA VAL A 458 15.90 23.77 1.93
C VAL A 458 14.53 23.94 1.30
N VAL A 459 13.47 23.82 2.09
CA VAL A 459 12.07 23.93 1.65
C VAL A 459 11.38 24.96 2.53
N GLN A 460 10.74 25.96 1.95
CA GLN A 460 9.87 26.87 2.67
C GLN A 460 8.44 26.34 2.64
N ILE A 461 7.75 26.34 3.79
CA ILE A 461 6.33 26.02 3.87
C ILE A 461 5.57 27.17 4.53
N SER A 462 4.36 27.42 4.06
CA SER A 462 3.44 28.41 4.63
C SER A 462 2.13 27.73 4.99
N LEU A 463 1.68 27.91 6.23
CA LEU A 463 0.41 27.39 6.74
C LEU A 463 -0.66 28.47 6.64
N ALA A 464 -1.81 28.13 6.07
CA ALA A 464 -2.86 29.11 5.73
C ALA A 464 -3.67 29.62 6.93
N HIS A 465 -3.71 28.86 8.05
CA HIS A 465 -4.35 29.36 9.28
C HIS A 465 -3.55 30.52 9.90
N GLU A 466 -4.20 31.38 10.63
CA GLU A 466 -3.53 32.47 11.38
C GLU A 466 -3.58 32.17 12.87
N GLY A 467 -2.41 32.18 13.54
CA GLY A 467 -2.27 32.05 14.98
C GLY A 467 -2.28 30.60 15.48
N GLU A 468 -2.69 30.42 16.74
CA GLU A 468 -2.70 29.14 17.41
C GLU A 468 -3.86 28.25 16.92
N PHE A 469 -3.59 26.95 16.74
CA PHE A 469 -4.61 25.97 16.32
C PHE A 469 -5.60 25.62 17.44
N GLY A 470 -5.21 25.73 18.72
CA GLY A 470 -5.97 25.18 19.84
C GLY A 470 -5.87 23.67 19.99
N PHE A 471 -5.07 23.01 19.15
CA PHE A 471 -4.69 21.61 19.17
C PHE A 471 -3.26 21.48 18.63
N LYS A 472 -2.68 20.27 18.71
CA LYS A 472 -1.30 20.03 18.26
C LYS A 472 -1.31 19.14 17.00
N PRO A 473 -1.53 19.71 15.81
CA PRO A 473 -1.55 18.92 14.59
C PRO A 473 -0.14 18.46 14.22
N VAL A 474 -0.06 17.27 13.64
CA VAL A 474 1.17 16.72 13.06
C VAL A 474 1.04 16.74 11.54
N LEU A 475 1.95 17.43 10.88
CA LEU A 475 2.07 17.41 9.41
C LEU A 475 2.96 16.24 9.00
N SER A 476 2.43 15.35 8.17
CA SER A 476 3.22 14.44 7.36
C SER A 476 3.45 15.09 6.00
N ILE A 477 4.70 15.28 5.64
CA ILE A 477 5.10 15.88 4.36
C ILE A 477 6.12 14.99 3.67
N ASP A 478 5.90 14.68 2.40
CA ASP A 478 6.86 13.97 1.57
C ASP A 478 7.99 14.94 1.14
N LEU A 479 9.19 14.70 1.63
CA LEU A 479 10.40 15.45 1.28
C LEU A 479 11.24 14.75 0.21
N GLY A 480 10.88 13.52 -0.13
CA GLY A 480 11.53 12.67 -1.13
C GLY A 480 12.35 11.54 -0.54
N LYS A 481 12.19 10.33 -1.10
CA LYS A 481 12.90 9.11 -0.67
C LYS A 481 14.42 9.23 -0.70
N THR A 482 14.98 10.09 -1.56
CA THR A 482 16.42 10.39 -1.63
C THR A 482 16.99 10.92 -0.31
N TYR A 483 16.12 11.44 0.57
CA TYR A 483 16.50 11.98 1.87
C TYR A 483 16.16 11.05 3.03
N ALA A 484 15.73 9.82 2.77
CA ALA A 484 15.46 8.82 3.79
C ALA A 484 16.67 8.65 4.73
N GLY A 485 16.40 8.52 6.04
CA GLY A 485 17.41 8.41 7.07
C GLY A 485 18.12 9.71 7.46
N LYS A 486 17.98 10.80 6.68
CA LYS A 486 18.45 12.15 7.01
C LYS A 486 17.50 12.84 7.99
N TYR A 487 17.82 14.07 8.38
CA TYR A 487 17.03 14.84 9.33
C TYR A 487 16.39 16.04 8.66
N ALA A 488 15.09 16.20 8.86
CA ALA A 488 14.33 17.41 8.58
C ALA A 488 14.35 18.30 9.83
N ASN A 489 14.97 19.45 9.72
CA ASN A 489 15.07 20.44 10.80
C ASN A 489 14.08 21.56 10.51
N LEU A 490 13.08 21.73 11.37
CA LEU A 490 12.03 22.73 11.24
C LEU A 490 12.40 24.02 11.96
N TYR A 491 12.34 25.14 11.26
CA TYR A 491 12.56 26.49 11.79
C TYR A 491 11.33 27.34 11.57
N TYR A 492 10.90 28.04 12.61
CA TYR A 492 9.85 29.07 12.58
C TYR A 492 10.43 30.40 12.13
N TYR A 493 9.77 31.09 11.24
CA TYR A 493 10.12 32.48 10.91
C TYR A 493 9.41 33.46 11.85
N ASN A 494 10.16 34.05 12.76
CA ASN A 494 9.65 35.08 13.65
C ASN A 494 9.68 36.44 12.94
N THR A 495 8.51 36.92 12.54
CA THR A 495 8.37 38.18 11.80
C THR A 495 8.73 39.44 12.62
N LYS A 496 8.70 39.35 13.97
CA LYS A 496 9.08 40.45 14.87
C LYS A 496 10.60 40.57 14.96
N THR A 497 11.29 39.48 15.14
CA THR A 497 12.76 39.46 15.25
C THR A 497 13.44 39.34 13.89
N LYS A 498 12.70 39.04 12.83
CA LYS A 498 13.19 38.75 11.47
C LYS A 498 14.26 37.66 11.47
N ALA A 499 14.06 36.63 12.28
CA ALA A 499 15.01 35.52 12.45
C ALA A 499 14.31 34.16 12.36
N LEU A 500 15.10 33.10 12.06
CA LEU A 500 14.65 31.72 12.11
C LEU A 500 14.92 31.16 13.52
N GLU A 501 13.88 30.56 14.10
CA GLU A 501 13.93 29.91 15.41
C GLU A 501 13.75 28.42 15.26
N GLY A 502 14.73 27.60 15.70
CA GLY A 502 14.68 26.16 15.63
C GLY A 502 13.54 25.57 16.46
N GLN A 503 12.71 24.75 15.87
CA GLN A 503 11.57 24.11 16.52
C GLN A 503 11.85 22.65 16.86
N MET A 504 12.27 21.86 15.89
CA MET A 504 12.56 20.45 16.07
C MET A 504 13.42 19.88 14.93
N SER A 505 14.07 18.73 15.20
CA SER A 505 14.66 17.87 14.19
C SER A 505 13.96 16.52 14.22
N VAL A 506 13.53 16.01 13.07
CA VAL A 506 12.93 14.69 12.93
C VAL A 506 13.68 13.89 11.87
N LYS A 507 13.80 12.57 12.07
CA LYS A 507 14.38 11.70 11.07
C LYS A 507 13.37 11.49 9.94
N ILE A 508 13.81 11.63 8.69
CA ILE A 508 13.00 11.34 7.51
C ILE A 508 12.86 9.82 7.39
N ALA A 509 11.63 9.34 7.28
CA ALA A 509 11.31 7.93 7.17
C ALA A 509 11.78 7.34 5.81
N ASP A 510 11.76 6.02 5.70
CA ASP A 510 12.22 5.30 4.51
C ASP A 510 11.35 5.59 3.27
N ASP A 511 10.10 5.99 3.48
CA ASP A 511 9.19 6.45 2.41
C ASP A 511 9.43 7.89 1.96
N GLY A 512 10.36 8.61 2.59
CA GLY A 512 10.65 10.03 2.31
C GLY A 512 9.83 11.00 3.14
N SER A 513 8.91 10.53 3.98
CA SER A 513 8.06 11.40 4.79
C SER A 513 8.75 11.91 6.05
N ALA A 514 8.39 13.12 6.47
CA ALA A 514 8.76 13.72 7.77
C ALA A 514 7.52 14.09 8.55
N LEU A 515 7.52 13.85 9.88
CA LEU A 515 6.41 14.13 10.78
C LEU A 515 6.74 15.35 11.65
N LEU A 516 6.13 16.48 11.35
CA LEU A 516 6.40 17.77 11.96
C LEU A 516 5.22 18.19 12.84
N LYS A 517 5.47 18.51 14.12
CA LYS A 517 4.45 18.96 15.09
C LYS A 517 4.36 20.49 15.07
N PHE A 518 3.12 21.00 15.08
CA PHE A 518 2.85 22.43 15.11
C PHE A 518 1.95 22.81 16.28
N THR A 519 2.13 24.04 16.78
CA THR A 519 1.26 24.66 17.78
C THR A 519 0.52 25.86 17.21
N HIS A 520 1.11 26.50 16.24
CA HIS A 520 0.54 27.66 15.55
C HIS A 520 0.86 27.62 14.06
N ALA A 521 0.07 28.30 13.27
CA ALA A 521 0.30 28.46 11.84
C ALA A 521 1.14 29.70 11.56
N SER A 522 2.07 29.58 10.63
CA SER A 522 2.99 30.63 10.19
C SER A 522 3.77 30.18 8.96
N ASP A 523 4.84 30.91 8.66
CA ASP A 523 5.84 30.54 7.67
C ASP A 523 7.02 29.83 8.34
N TYR A 524 7.48 28.73 7.72
CA TYR A 524 8.54 27.88 8.25
C TYR A 524 9.54 27.51 7.17
N VAL A 525 10.76 27.14 7.61
CA VAL A 525 11.78 26.53 6.76
C VAL A 525 12.09 25.13 7.27
N ILE A 526 12.20 24.18 6.34
CA ILE A 526 12.72 22.84 6.58
C ILE A 526 14.08 22.75 5.92
N SER A 527 15.13 22.50 6.70
CA SER A 527 16.49 22.23 6.22
C SER A 527 16.79 20.74 6.36
N ILE A 528 17.18 20.07 5.30
CA ILE A 528 17.50 18.64 5.31
C ILE A 528 19.00 18.46 5.44
N THR A 529 19.44 17.77 6.50
CA THR A 529 20.87 17.56 6.84
C THR A 529 21.15 16.10 7.19
N ASP A 530 22.43 15.73 7.20
CA ASP A 530 22.84 14.36 7.57
C ASP A 530 22.70 14.08 9.07
N GLN A 531 22.64 15.13 9.92
CA GLN A 531 22.46 15.03 11.37
C GLN A 531 21.41 16.02 11.86
N ALA A 532 20.84 15.76 13.05
CA ALA A 532 19.91 16.69 13.69
C ALA A 532 20.61 18.01 14.02
N ALA A 533 20.06 19.12 13.54
CA ALA A 533 20.61 20.46 13.78
C ALA A 533 20.00 21.15 15.02
N ILE A 534 18.86 20.64 15.51
CA ILE A 534 18.13 21.20 16.64
C ILE A 534 18.07 20.16 17.76
N ASP A 535 18.48 20.56 18.99
CA ASP A 535 18.38 19.70 20.16
C ASP A 535 16.94 19.73 20.70
N ASN A 536 16.18 18.67 20.41
CA ASN A 536 14.78 18.55 20.81
C ASN A 536 14.57 18.66 22.35
N LYS A 537 15.60 18.39 23.16
CA LYS A 537 15.53 18.52 24.62
C LYS A 537 15.58 19.97 25.11
N LYS A 538 16.10 20.88 24.29
CA LYS A 538 16.20 22.31 24.59
C LYS A 538 15.09 23.15 23.95
N ALA A 539 14.43 22.60 22.89
CA ALA A 539 13.46 23.33 22.07
C ALA A 539 12.00 23.19 22.56
N ALA A 540 11.69 22.24 23.47
CA ALA A 540 10.32 22.00 23.93
C ALA A 540 10.03 22.67 25.31
N PRO A 541 8.85 23.29 25.48
CA PRO A 541 8.31 23.51 26.81
C PRO A 541 8.03 22.15 27.46
N LYS A 542 8.47 21.94 28.69
CA LYS A 542 8.38 20.67 29.44
C LYS A 542 6.94 20.12 29.47
N SER A 543 6.64 19.11 28.69
CA SER A 543 5.58 18.14 28.94
C SER A 543 6.01 16.81 28.31
N GLY A 544 6.08 15.75 29.15
CA GLY A 544 6.67 14.47 28.78
C GLY A 544 5.88 13.73 27.70
N ASP A 545 6.60 13.19 26.76
CA ASP A 545 6.56 11.82 26.21
C ASP A 545 7.39 11.78 24.90
N ASP A 546 8.59 11.23 24.99
CA ASP A 546 9.54 11.15 23.86
C ASP A 546 9.31 9.91 22.94
N ASN A 547 8.26 9.10 23.17
CA ASN A 547 8.03 7.84 22.45
C ASN A 547 6.99 7.92 21.32
N GLU A 548 6.44 9.10 21.02
CA GLU A 548 5.33 9.19 20.05
C GLU A 548 5.75 9.20 18.56
N ALA A 549 6.98 9.61 18.22
CA ALA A 549 7.38 9.74 16.81
C ALA A 549 7.38 8.40 16.06
N ALA A 550 7.82 7.32 16.71
CA ALA A 550 7.79 5.96 16.15
C ALA A 550 6.35 5.45 15.96
N THR A 551 5.43 5.86 16.85
CA THR A 551 4.00 5.51 16.80
C THR A 551 3.31 6.15 15.58
N TYR A 552 3.72 7.35 15.15
CA TYR A 552 3.11 8.04 13.99
C TYR A 552 3.53 7.44 12.64
N VAL A 553 4.75 6.93 12.50
CA VAL A 553 5.23 6.27 11.27
C VAL A 553 4.42 4.99 11.00
N CYS A 554 4.21 4.16 12.03
CA CYS A 554 3.36 2.97 11.94
C CYS A 554 1.89 3.31 11.61
N LEU A 555 1.39 4.46 12.10
CA LEU A 555 -0.01 4.85 11.96
C LEU A 555 -0.35 5.47 10.61
N LEU A 556 0.59 6.10 9.92
CA LEU A 556 0.38 6.59 8.54
C LEU A 556 0.38 5.45 7.52
N GLY A 557 1.16 4.39 7.75
CA GLY A 557 1.05 3.14 7.01
C GLY A 557 -0.32 2.47 7.21
N LEU A 558 -0.86 2.49 8.44
CA LEU A 558 -2.19 1.98 8.79
C LEU A 558 -3.33 2.87 8.28
N ALA A 559 -3.14 4.19 8.12
CA ALA A 559 -4.14 5.09 7.54
C ALA A 559 -4.41 4.76 6.07
N MET A 560 -3.43 4.26 5.32
CA MET A 560 -3.66 3.74 3.97
C MET A 560 -4.52 2.47 3.97
N VAL A 561 -4.43 1.63 5.01
CA VAL A 561 -5.30 0.46 5.21
C VAL A 561 -6.69 0.87 5.72
N ALA A 562 -6.81 1.94 6.52
CA ALA A 562 -8.09 2.44 7.05
C ALA A 562 -8.97 3.14 5.99
N ILE A 563 -8.38 3.72 4.93
CA ILE A 563 -9.13 4.24 3.77
C ILE A 563 -9.97 3.12 3.14
N THR A 564 -9.46 1.90 3.14
CA THR A 564 -10.19 0.72 2.65
C THR A 564 -11.31 0.26 3.59
N ALA A 565 -11.15 0.41 4.90
CA ALA A 565 -12.16 -0.03 5.88
C ALA A 565 -13.33 0.96 6.05
N ALA A 566 -13.08 2.28 5.96
CA ALA A 566 -14.12 3.29 6.11
C ALA A 566 -15.09 3.31 4.93
N THR A 567 -14.60 3.10 3.70
CA THR A 567 -15.46 2.99 2.51
C THR A 567 -16.29 1.70 2.50
N TYR A 568 -15.80 0.62 3.15
CA TYR A 568 -16.54 -0.64 3.30
C TYR A 568 -17.71 -0.51 4.28
N ARG A 569 -17.57 0.21 5.40
CA ARG A 569 -18.67 0.49 6.34
C ARG A 569 -19.78 1.35 5.73
N LYS A 570 -19.41 2.31 4.85
CA LYS A 570 -20.37 3.20 4.17
C LYS A 570 -21.34 2.47 3.23
N LYS A 571 -20.93 1.35 2.62
CA LYS A 571 -21.80 0.54 1.72
C LYS A 571 -22.73 -0.44 2.46
N ARG A 572 -22.49 -0.75 3.74
CA ARG A 572 -23.35 -1.63 4.53
C ARG A 572 -24.51 -0.90 5.22
N ALA A 573 -24.41 0.42 5.36
CA ALA A 573 -25.48 1.25 5.94
C ALA A 573 -26.55 1.70 4.90
N CYS A 574 -26.32 1.37 3.62
CA CYS A 574 -27.25 1.69 2.52
C CYS A 574 -27.89 0.44 1.88
N LYS A 575 -28.06 -0.65 2.66
CA LYS A 575 -28.94 -1.77 2.29
C LYS A 575 -29.88 -2.09 3.43
#